data_c6e527c19ee30d1289be7d0a146e3b0d
#
_entry.id   c6e527c19ee30d1289be7d0a146e3b0d
#
_cell.length_a   1.000
_cell.length_b   1.000
_cell.length_c   1.000
_cell.angle_alpha   90.00
_cell.angle_beta   90.00
_cell.angle_gamma   90.00
#
_symmetry.space_group_name_H-M   'P 1'
#
loop_
_entity.id
_entity.type
_entity.pdbx_description
1 polymer ?
#
loop_
_entity_poly.entity_id
_entity_poly.type
_entity_poly.pdbx_seq_one_letter_code
_entity_poly.pdbx_strand_id
1 'polypeptide(L)'
;MPLYCAAVSETDDALRELEDLGSLGLRRPFALVGFGGWIDAGFAATGAVKYLIEHLSATRVAELDPELFYSFTDTRPRVSHPSPGRRVPVWPRPEWFIVRLPEEQSARDLVLFTAPEPNLRWRGFTSVVLDVFQKLGTEILVSFGAVLAPVHHRASPPLRGWATTEPLRSSLRRRQIGSGRYEGPTGITTVLLTAARERGLPAFSLSTSSPSYLTDLPNPRASAALLRMAGEIGSVTFPLSDLDAESLVVAERVDQFLAERPELREAVDRLPYTAEPMASTPPTAPEPPAELPSSAAVLEDLEAFLKSLRRDNSDT
;
A
#
# COMPACT_ATOMS: atom_id res chain seq x y z
N MET A 1 14.24 28.42 16.58
CA MET A 1 14.28 27.27 17.48
C MET A 1 13.49 27.60 18.72
N PRO A 2 12.37 27.09 19.02
CA PRO A 2 12.01 25.81 19.60
C PRO A 2 10.55 25.37 19.33
N LEU A 3 10.10 25.28 18.06
CA LEU A 3 8.75 24.79 17.74
C LEU A 3 8.71 23.26 17.51
N TYR A 4 9.85 22.59 17.61
CA TYR A 4 9.99 21.16 17.34
C TYR A 4 9.75 20.26 18.56
N CYS A 5 9.94 20.77 19.79
CA CYS A 5 9.79 19.97 21.02
C CYS A 5 8.34 19.73 21.47
N ALA A 6 7.41 20.66 21.21
CA ALA A 6 6.02 20.51 21.65
C ALA A 6 5.22 19.50 20.80
N ALA A 7 5.56 19.33 19.52
CA ALA A 7 4.86 18.38 18.62
C ALA A 7 5.23 16.91 18.89
N VAL A 8 6.35 16.63 19.54
CA VAL A 8 6.84 15.26 19.83
C VAL A 8 6.07 14.65 21.01
N SER A 9 5.69 15.43 22.02
CA SER A 9 5.01 14.90 23.20
C SER A 9 3.57 14.44 22.93
N GLU A 10 2.82 15.12 22.06
CA GLU A 10 1.44 14.72 21.71
C GLU A 10 1.41 13.44 20.85
N THR A 11 2.47 13.17 20.07
CA THR A 11 2.54 11.97 19.23
C THR A 11 2.97 10.73 20.00
N ASP A 12 3.76 10.90 21.06
CA ASP A 12 4.18 9.80 21.94
C ASP A 12 3.00 9.26 22.76
N ASP A 13 2.09 10.11 23.18
CA ASP A 13 0.85 9.71 23.89
C ASP A 13 -0.11 8.88 23.02
N ALA A 14 0.02 8.96 21.69
CA ALA A 14 -0.79 8.16 20.77
C ALA A 14 -0.32 6.71 20.63
N LEU A 15 0.93 6.40 20.98
CA LEU A 15 1.47 5.04 20.90
C LEU A 15 1.01 4.22 22.10
N ARG A 16 0.34 3.11 21.82
CA ARG A 16 0.00 2.10 22.81
C ARG A 16 0.88 0.86 22.61
N GLU A 17 1.84 0.70 23.50
CA GLU A 17 2.62 -0.54 23.58
C GLU A 17 1.79 -1.60 24.32
N LEU A 18 1.63 -2.77 23.71
CA LEU A 18 0.91 -3.91 24.26
C LEU A 18 1.87 -4.86 24.99
N GLU A 19 3.17 -4.76 24.64
CA GLU A 19 4.29 -5.48 25.20
C GLU A 19 5.43 -4.49 25.44
N ASP A 20 6.37 -4.80 26.33
CA ASP A 20 7.61 -4.03 26.47
C ASP A 20 8.52 -4.27 25.25
N LEU A 21 8.45 -3.36 24.28
CA LEU A 21 9.12 -3.50 22.99
C LEU A 21 10.64 -3.67 23.12
N GLY A 22 11.23 -3.01 24.10
CA GLY A 22 12.68 -3.06 24.33
C GLY A 22 13.17 -4.40 24.88
N SER A 23 12.29 -5.18 25.54
CA SER A 23 12.62 -6.45 26.16
C SER A 23 12.36 -7.67 25.25
N LEU A 24 11.75 -7.48 24.09
CA LEU A 24 11.34 -8.60 23.22
C LEU A 24 12.52 -9.43 22.67
N GLY A 25 13.73 -8.88 22.58
CA GLY A 25 14.94 -9.61 22.21
C GLY A 25 14.84 -10.30 20.85
N LEU A 26 14.35 -9.60 19.82
CA LEU A 26 14.23 -10.14 18.47
C LEU A 26 15.60 -10.35 17.82
N ARG A 27 15.74 -11.40 17.02
CA ARG A 27 16.97 -11.75 16.31
C ARG A 27 17.05 -11.00 14.99
N ARG A 28 17.95 -10.02 14.86
CA ARG A 28 18.22 -9.27 13.63
C ARG A 28 16.95 -8.86 12.86
N PRO A 29 16.00 -8.13 13.47
CA PRO A 29 14.65 -7.99 12.93
C PRO A 29 14.62 -7.37 11.54
N PHE A 30 13.80 -7.96 10.65
CA PHE A 30 13.50 -7.46 9.34
C PHE A 30 12.08 -6.91 9.33
N ALA A 31 11.92 -5.61 9.11
CA ALA A 31 10.62 -4.95 9.09
C ALA A 31 10.02 -4.93 7.68
N LEU A 32 8.74 -5.35 7.57
CA LEU A 32 7.94 -5.29 6.34
C LEU A 32 6.74 -4.38 6.58
N VAL A 33 6.61 -3.37 5.71
CA VAL A 33 5.65 -2.27 5.86
C VAL A 33 4.70 -2.23 4.67
N GLY A 34 3.39 -2.24 4.93
CA GLY A 34 2.33 -2.08 3.94
C GLY A 34 1.37 -0.96 4.32
N PHE A 35 1.31 0.10 3.51
CA PHE A 35 0.32 1.15 3.66
C PHE A 35 -0.82 0.96 2.66
N GLY A 36 -2.07 1.03 3.18
CA GLY A 36 -3.26 1.13 2.34
C GLY A 36 -3.46 2.56 1.89
N GLY A 37 -4.01 2.75 0.69
CA GLY A 37 -4.29 4.05 0.13
C GLY A 37 -3.75 4.23 -1.28
N TRP A 38 -3.19 5.39 -1.58
CA TRP A 38 -2.85 5.80 -2.94
C TRP A 38 -1.88 4.87 -3.68
N ILE A 39 -0.93 4.26 -2.96
CA ILE A 39 0.08 3.36 -3.52
C ILE A 39 -0.16 1.89 -3.14
N ASP A 40 -1.41 1.48 -2.98
CA ASP A 40 -1.81 0.10 -2.67
C ASP A 40 -2.77 -0.47 -3.72
N ALA A 41 -2.46 -0.28 -4.99
CA ALA A 41 -3.27 -0.79 -6.10
C ALA A 41 -3.44 -2.32 -6.01
N GLY A 42 -4.69 -2.78 -6.10
CA GLY A 42 -5.03 -4.19 -5.93
C GLY A 42 -4.71 -4.71 -4.53
N PHE A 43 -4.64 -3.84 -3.53
CA PHE A 43 -4.28 -4.19 -2.15
C PHE A 43 -2.97 -4.98 -2.03
N ALA A 44 -2.04 -4.78 -2.98
CA ALA A 44 -0.86 -5.62 -3.08
C ALA A 44 0.14 -5.39 -1.94
N ALA A 45 0.32 -4.14 -1.50
CA ALA A 45 1.23 -3.80 -0.40
C ALA A 45 0.66 -4.26 0.96
N THR A 46 -0.59 -3.89 1.25
CA THR A 46 -1.26 -4.33 2.50
C THR A 46 -1.53 -5.83 2.50
N GLY A 47 -1.91 -6.42 1.36
CA GLY A 47 -2.14 -7.85 1.20
C GLY A 47 -0.89 -8.68 1.47
N ALA A 48 0.28 -8.22 1.03
CA ALA A 48 1.55 -8.88 1.32
C ALA A 48 1.83 -8.97 2.84
N VAL A 49 1.64 -7.86 3.56
CA VAL A 49 1.87 -7.85 5.02
C VAL A 49 0.79 -8.63 5.77
N LYS A 50 -0.48 -8.47 5.39
CA LYS A 50 -1.61 -9.19 6.00
C LYS A 50 -1.49 -10.70 5.82
N TYR A 51 -1.07 -11.14 4.62
CA TYR A 51 -0.80 -12.55 4.37
C TYR A 51 0.18 -13.14 5.40
N LEU A 52 1.29 -12.45 5.67
CA LEU A 52 2.25 -12.91 6.67
C LEU A 52 1.67 -12.88 8.09
N ILE A 53 0.85 -11.89 8.43
CA ILE A 53 0.17 -11.81 9.73
C ILE A 53 -0.77 -13.01 9.93
N GLU A 54 -1.49 -13.40 8.90
CA GLU A 54 -2.50 -14.47 8.95
C GLU A 54 -1.88 -15.89 8.90
N HIS A 55 -0.76 -16.07 8.16
CA HIS A 55 -0.15 -17.38 7.91
C HIS A 55 1.07 -17.69 8.78
N LEU A 56 1.61 -16.69 9.45
CA LEU A 56 2.67 -16.88 10.43
C LEU A 56 2.12 -16.54 11.82
N SER A 57 2.57 -17.21 12.85
CA SER A 57 2.11 -16.96 14.23
C SER A 57 2.48 -15.53 14.70
N ALA A 58 1.89 -14.52 14.07
CA ALA A 58 2.14 -13.11 14.34
C ALA A 58 1.47 -12.66 15.64
N THR A 59 2.24 -12.00 16.50
CA THR A 59 1.75 -11.41 17.75
C THR A 59 1.72 -9.89 17.61
N ARG A 60 0.56 -9.27 17.87
CA ARG A 60 0.46 -7.81 17.91
C ARG A 60 1.12 -7.26 19.15
N VAL A 61 2.05 -6.33 18.99
CA VAL A 61 2.86 -5.77 20.08
C VAL A 61 2.68 -4.28 20.32
N ALA A 62 2.16 -3.55 19.33
CA ALA A 62 1.85 -2.13 19.47
C ALA A 62 0.75 -1.69 18.50
N GLU A 63 0.10 -0.60 18.84
CA GLU A 63 -0.88 0.08 17.99
C GLU A 63 -0.78 1.60 18.20
N LEU A 64 -1.21 2.37 17.19
CA LEU A 64 -1.23 3.82 17.26
C LEU A 64 -2.68 4.30 17.26
N ASP A 65 -2.99 5.23 18.17
CA ASP A 65 -4.28 5.91 18.19
C ASP A 65 -4.47 6.70 16.89
N PRO A 66 -5.54 6.45 16.13
CA PRO A 66 -5.75 7.10 14.84
C PRO A 66 -6.15 8.58 14.93
N GLU A 67 -6.62 9.08 16.07
CA GLU A 67 -7.21 10.42 16.21
C GLU A 67 -6.30 11.56 15.74
N LEU A 68 -4.98 11.44 15.90
CA LEU A 68 -4.03 12.47 15.51
C LEU A 68 -3.65 12.45 14.02
N PHE A 69 -3.89 11.33 13.32
CA PHE A 69 -3.28 11.07 12.02
C PHE A 69 -4.28 10.87 10.90
N TYR A 70 -5.56 10.62 11.23
CA TYR A 70 -6.59 10.32 10.24
C TYR A 70 -7.74 11.31 10.29
N SER A 71 -8.18 11.71 9.10
CA SER A 71 -9.48 12.35 8.89
C SER A 71 -10.52 11.26 8.71
N PHE A 72 -11.42 11.09 9.66
CA PHE A 72 -12.44 10.05 9.58
C PHE A 72 -13.53 10.31 8.54
N THR A 73 -13.50 11.46 7.88
CA THR A 73 -14.31 11.72 6.68
C THR A 73 -13.67 11.12 5.42
N ASP A 74 -12.34 11.00 5.39
CA ASP A 74 -11.58 10.46 4.28
C ASP A 74 -11.25 8.97 4.50
N THR A 75 -10.72 8.64 5.69
CA THR A 75 -10.42 7.26 6.11
C THR A 75 -11.47 6.79 7.12
N ARG A 76 -12.65 6.41 6.63
CA ARG A 76 -13.81 6.11 7.47
C ARG A 76 -13.65 4.85 8.30
N PRO A 77 -14.05 4.85 9.59
CA PRO A 77 -14.25 3.64 10.37
C PRO A 77 -15.26 2.72 9.68
N ARG A 78 -15.05 1.43 9.79
CA ARG A 78 -15.97 0.41 9.26
C ARG A 78 -16.86 -0.12 10.37
N VAL A 79 -18.07 -0.57 10.01
CA VAL A 79 -18.95 -1.25 10.96
C VAL A 79 -18.66 -2.74 10.91
N SER A 80 -18.48 -3.36 12.08
CA SER A 80 -18.37 -4.79 12.26
C SER A 80 -19.52 -5.32 13.14
N HIS A 81 -19.88 -6.58 12.89
CA HIS A 81 -20.90 -7.33 13.66
C HIS A 81 -20.23 -8.52 14.32
N PRO A 82 -19.47 -8.37 15.43
CA PRO A 82 -18.74 -9.46 16.08
C PRO A 82 -19.63 -10.56 16.66
N SER A 83 -20.92 -10.26 16.91
CA SER A 83 -21.94 -11.21 17.32
C SER A 83 -23.32 -10.72 16.91
N PRO A 84 -24.37 -11.58 16.86
CA PRO A 84 -25.74 -11.18 16.59
C PRO A 84 -26.19 -10.04 17.49
N GLY A 85 -26.72 -8.96 16.89
CA GLY A 85 -27.20 -7.77 17.60
C GLY A 85 -26.13 -6.80 18.10
N ARG A 86 -24.84 -7.14 18.00
CA ARG A 86 -23.73 -6.24 18.38
C ARG A 86 -23.13 -5.56 17.16
N ARG A 87 -23.19 -4.24 17.13
CA ARG A 87 -22.62 -3.38 16.09
C ARG A 87 -21.52 -2.52 16.70
N VAL A 88 -20.32 -2.60 16.17
CA VAL A 88 -19.17 -1.83 16.67
C VAL A 88 -18.42 -1.14 15.53
N PRO A 89 -17.92 0.10 15.71
CA PRO A 89 -17.01 0.71 14.76
C PRO A 89 -15.63 0.06 14.88
N VAL A 90 -15.01 -0.20 13.74
CA VAL A 90 -13.60 -0.60 13.59
C VAL A 90 -12.86 0.60 13.02
N TRP A 91 -12.01 1.17 13.82
CA TRP A 91 -11.24 2.37 13.47
C TRP A 91 -10.04 2.02 12.58
N PRO A 92 -9.64 2.89 11.66
CA PRO A 92 -8.37 2.75 10.95
C PRO A 92 -7.24 2.79 11.98
N ARG A 93 -6.35 1.79 11.95
CA ARG A 93 -5.36 1.66 13.01
C ARG A 93 -4.02 1.20 12.44
N PRO A 94 -2.93 1.94 12.71
CA PRO A 94 -1.59 1.45 12.53
C PRO A 94 -1.25 0.40 13.59
N GLU A 95 -0.77 -0.78 13.16
CA GLU A 95 -0.51 -1.90 14.04
C GLU A 95 0.84 -2.54 13.73
N TRP A 96 1.55 -2.94 14.79
CA TRP A 96 2.82 -3.68 14.70
C TRP A 96 2.64 -5.10 15.23
N PHE A 97 3.17 -6.02 14.46
CA PHE A 97 3.20 -7.44 14.80
C PHE A 97 4.63 -7.94 14.74
N ILE A 98 4.96 -8.93 15.55
CA ILE A 98 6.22 -9.65 15.46
C ILE A 98 5.97 -11.11 15.09
N VAL A 99 6.93 -11.70 14.39
CA VAL A 99 6.98 -13.14 14.11
C VAL A 99 8.37 -13.63 14.46
N ARG A 100 8.44 -14.63 15.34
CA ARG A 100 9.68 -15.35 15.64
C ARG A 100 9.77 -16.54 14.71
N LEU A 101 10.72 -16.49 13.79
CA LEU A 101 10.94 -17.60 12.87
C LEU A 101 11.83 -18.68 13.53
N PRO A 102 11.60 -19.97 13.23
CA PRO A 102 12.52 -21.03 13.66
C PRO A 102 13.96 -20.74 13.17
N GLU A 103 14.96 -21.06 14.00
CA GLU A 103 16.36 -20.81 13.65
C GLU A 103 16.82 -21.55 12.39
N GLU A 104 16.25 -22.72 12.17
CA GLU A 104 16.51 -23.54 10.97
C GLU A 104 15.95 -22.89 9.71
N GLN A 105 14.93 -22.05 9.84
CA GLN A 105 14.27 -21.35 8.73
C GLN A 105 14.92 -20.00 8.44
N SER A 106 15.31 -19.25 9.47
CA SER A 106 15.85 -17.90 9.32
C SER A 106 16.67 -17.47 10.54
N ALA A 107 17.77 -16.75 10.26
CA ALA A 107 18.53 -16.03 11.28
C ALA A 107 17.85 -14.71 11.70
N ARG A 108 16.68 -14.38 11.15
CA ARG A 108 15.96 -13.13 11.38
C ARG A 108 14.55 -13.41 11.89
N ASP A 109 14.10 -12.59 12.81
CA ASP A 109 12.68 -12.46 13.15
C ASP A 109 12.06 -11.33 12.31
N LEU A 110 10.74 -11.28 12.23
CA LEU A 110 10.04 -10.28 11.44
C LEU A 110 9.36 -9.26 12.34
N VAL A 111 9.32 -8.02 11.86
CA VAL A 111 8.42 -6.98 12.34
C VAL A 111 7.49 -6.61 11.18
N LEU A 112 6.20 -6.82 11.36
CA LEU A 112 5.19 -6.53 10.35
C LEU A 112 4.41 -5.29 10.76
N PHE A 113 4.27 -4.36 9.85
CA PHE A 113 3.51 -3.13 10.08
C PHE A 113 2.51 -2.89 8.97
N THR A 114 1.27 -2.64 9.35
CA THR A 114 0.20 -2.27 8.42
C THR A 114 -0.60 -1.09 8.95
N ALA A 115 -0.94 -0.17 8.06
CA ALA A 115 -1.73 1.01 8.36
C ALA A 115 -2.42 1.52 7.09
N PRO A 116 -3.56 2.21 7.15
CA PRO A 116 -3.93 3.14 6.10
C PRO A 116 -2.87 4.25 5.96
N GLU A 117 -2.75 4.84 4.79
CA GLU A 117 -1.94 6.05 4.62
C GLU A 117 -2.52 7.18 5.49
N PRO A 118 -1.70 7.84 6.35
CA PRO A 118 -2.21 8.91 7.21
C PRO A 118 -2.64 10.12 6.39
N ASN A 119 -3.71 10.79 6.80
CA ASN A 119 -4.18 12.02 6.17
C ASN A 119 -3.42 13.24 6.70
N LEU A 120 -2.94 13.18 7.95
CA LEU A 120 -2.42 14.31 8.70
C LEU A 120 -1.07 13.99 9.34
N ARG A 121 -0.30 15.04 9.68
CA ARG A 121 0.91 14.99 10.53
C ARG A 121 1.94 13.93 10.06
N TRP A 122 2.18 13.80 8.79
CA TRP A 122 3.05 12.76 8.20
C TRP A 122 4.44 12.66 8.83
N ARG A 123 5.07 13.80 9.18
CA ARG A 123 6.38 13.82 9.83
C ARG A 123 6.32 13.25 11.26
N GLY A 124 5.29 13.61 12.03
CA GLY A 124 5.07 13.07 13.37
C GLY A 124 4.75 11.58 13.32
N PHE A 125 3.83 11.18 12.42
CA PHE A 125 3.50 9.78 12.17
C PHE A 125 4.76 8.93 11.86
N THR A 126 5.55 9.37 10.89
CA THR A 126 6.79 8.66 10.51
C THR A 126 7.80 8.60 11.64
N SER A 127 7.87 9.66 12.47
CA SER A 127 8.75 9.66 13.64
C SER A 127 8.37 8.55 14.60
N VAL A 128 7.11 8.48 15.02
CA VAL A 128 6.63 7.43 15.95
C VAL A 128 6.80 6.04 15.33
N VAL A 129 6.50 5.87 14.03
CA VAL A 129 6.68 4.58 13.35
C VAL A 129 8.16 4.13 13.41
N LEU A 130 9.09 5.03 13.17
CA LEU A 130 10.51 4.72 13.22
C LEU A 130 11.02 4.51 14.67
N ASP A 131 10.47 5.21 15.66
CA ASP A 131 10.80 5.02 17.07
C ASP A 131 10.42 3.60 17.52
N VAL A 132 9.26 3.09 17.11
CA VAL A 132 8.86 1.70 17.37
C VAL A 132 9.82 0.71 16.69
N PHE A 133 10.17 0.90 15.42
CA PHE A 133 11.16 0.03 14.77
C PHE A 133 12.52 0.06 15.45
N GLN A 134 12.94 1.21 15.92
CA GLN A 134 14.19 1.35 16.66
C GLN A 134 14.13 0.63 18.02
N LYS A 135 13.04 0.78 18.78
CA LYS A 135 12.82 0.03 20.05
C LYS A 135 12.83 -1.48 19.81
N LEU A 136 12.29 -1.95 18.68
CA LEU A 136 12.30 -3.36 18.27
C LEU A 136 13.66 -3.84 17.72
N GLY A 137 14.66 -2.97 17.65
CA GLY A 137 16.01 -3.30 17.15
C GLY A 137 16.07 -3.61 15.65
N THR A 138 15.13 -3.07 14.83
CA THR A 138 15.05 -3.32 13.40
C THR A 138 16.37 -3.03 12.69
N GLU A 139 16.93 -4.03 11.98
CA GLU A 139 18.17 -3.89 11.20
C GLU A 139 17.94 -3.44 9.76
N ILE A 140 16.84 -3.86 9.15
CA ILE A 140 16.47 -3.53 7.77
C ILE A 140 14.95 -3.33 7.70
N LEU A 141 14.53 -2.34 6.92
CA LEU A 141 13.12 -2.06 6.66
C LEU A 141 12.84 -2.14 5.16
N VAL A 142 11.75 -2.81 4.76
CA VAL A 142 11.16 -2.72 3.42
C VAL A 142 9.76 -2.12 3.49
N SER A 143 9.47 -1.14 2.62
CA SER A 143 8.11 -0.63 2.41
C SER A 143 7.60 -1.05 1.04
N PHE A 144 6.42 -1.65 1.02
CA PHE A 144 5.76 -2.10 -0.20
C PHE A 144 4.89 -1.01 -0.81
N GLY A 145 4.72 -1.10 -2.13
CA GLY A 145 3.80 -0.26 -2.87
C GLY A 145 3.30 -0.94 -4.14
N ALA A 146 2.18 -0.48 -4.66
CA ALA A 146 1.66 -0.88 -5.96
C ALA A 146 0.93 0.28 -6.62
N VAL A 147 1.06 0.38 -7.95
CA VAL A 147 0.38 1.39 -8.76
C VAL A 147 -0.46 0.72 -9.86
N LEU A 148 -1.51 1.38 -10.30
CA LEU A 148 -2.29 0.91 -11.43
C LEU A 148 -1.49 1.10 -12.73
N ALA A 149 -1.53 0.09 -13.62
CA ALA A 149 -0.90 0.16 -14.93
C ALA A 149 -1.72 -0.60 -15.98
N PRO A 150 -1.61 -0.22 -17.26
CA PRO A 150 -2.26 -0.93 -18.36
C PRO A 150 -1.49 -2.22 -18.68
N VAL A 151 -1.63 -3.23 -17.82
CA VAL A 151 -0.97 -4.54 -17.93
C VAL A 151 -2.00 -5.65 -17.88
N HIS A 152 -1.68 -6.77 -18.52
CA HIS A 152 -2.54 -7.95 -18.48
C HIS A 152 -2.52 -8.60 -17.08
N HIS A 153 -3.67 -9.11 -16.58
CA HIS A 153 -3.77 -9.72 -15.24
C HIS A 153 -2.93 -10.98 -15.06
N ARG A 154 -2.52 -11.64 -16.14
CA ARG A 154 -1.59 -12.77 -16.12
C ARG A 154 -0.12 -12.36 -16.28
N ALA A 155 0.17 -11.07 -16.46
CA ALA A 155 1.52 -10.57 -16.58
C ALA A 155 2.35 -10.86 -15.32
N SER A 156 3.65 -11.07 -15.49
CA SER A 156 4.58 -11.09 -14.37
C SER A 156 4.67 -9.67 -13.78
N PRO A 157 4.41 -9.47 -12.48
CA PRO A 157 4.45 -8.14 -11.88
C PRO A 157 5.86 -7.54 -11.95
N PRO A 158 6.07 -6.39 -12.63
CA PRO A 158 7.36 -5.74 -12.68
C PRO A 158 7.71 -5.17 -11.31
N LEU A 159 8.96 -5.31 -10.89
CA LEU A 159 9.42 -4.76 -9.62
C LEU A 159 10.30 -3.53 -9.85
N ARG A 160 10.09 -2.53 -9.01
CA ARG A 160 10.89 -1.33 -8.89
C ARG A 160 11.26 -1.12 -7.43
N GLY A 161 12.35 -0.42 -7.18
CA GLY A 161 12.77 -0.18 -5.82
C GLY A 161 13.78 0.95 -5.71
N TRP A 162 13.81 1.53 -4.53
CA TRP A 162 14.79 2.52 -4.13
C TRP A 162 15.33 2.16 -2.74
N ALA A 163 16.57 2.49 -2.45
CA ALA A 163 17.19 2.12 -1.18
C ALA A 163 18.02 3.26 -0.58
N THR A 164 18.07 3.31 0.75
CA THR A 164 18.75 4.36 1.52
C THR A 164 20.27 4.17 1.56
N THR A 165 20.76 2.93 1.51
CA THR A 165 22.18 2.59 1.66
C THR A 165 22.76 1.97 0.39
N GLU A 166 24.08 2.08 0.17
CA GLU A 166 24.74 1.54 -1.01
C GLU A 166 24.69 -0.01 -1.08
N PRO A 167 24.84 -0.76 0.00
CA PRO A 167 24.68 -2.22 -0.05
C PRO A 167 23.30 -2.65 -0.58
N LEU A 168 22.23 -1.99 -0.11
CA LEU A 168 20.87 -2.26 -0.58
C LEU A 168 20.67 -1.82 -2.03
N ARG A 169 21.18 -0.64 -2.44
CA ARG A 169 21.15 -0.21 -3.86
C ARG A 169 21.86 -1.21 -4.76
N SER A 170 23.03 -1.70 -4.37
CA SER A 170 23.76 -2.73 -5.11
C SER A 170 22.98 -4.04 -5.17
N SER A 171 22.28 -4.41 -4.09
CA SER A 171 21.41 -5.59 -4.05
C SER A 171 20.25 -5.49 -5.05
N LEU A 172 19.58 -4.32 -5.12
CA LEU A 172 18.52 -4.05 -6.10
C LEU A 172 19.05 -4.10 -7.54
N ARG A 173 20.19 -3.44 -7.82
CA ARG A 173 20.79 -3.44 -9.16
C ARG A 173 21.16 -4.85 -9.66
N ARG A 174 21.73 -5.71 -8.80
CA ARG A 174 22.03 -7.11 -9.18
C ARG A 174 20.79 -7.92 -9.56
N ARG A 175 19.62 -7.52 -9.09
CA ARG A 175 18.32 -8.12 -9.40
C ARG A 175 17.56 -7.37 -10.49
N GLN A 176 18.24 -6.45 -11.18
CA GLN A 176 17.67 -5.60 -12.25
C GLN A 176 16.49 -4.74 -11.79
N ILE A 177 16.40 -4.46 -10.47
CA ILE A 177 15.38 -3.58 -9.90
C ILE A 177 15.92 -2.15 -9.97
N GLY A 178 15.36 -1.38 -10.91
CA GLY A 178 15.68 0.02 -11.10
C GLY A 178 14.83 0.95 -10.25
N SER A 179 15.36 2.14 -9.94
CA SER A 179 14.59 3.26 -9.41
C SER A 179 14.18 4.16 -10.57
N GLY A 180 12.88 4.51 -10.64
CA GLY A 180 12.43 5.56 -11.57
C GLY A 180 12.98 6.94 -11.17
N ARG A 181 12.97 7.88 -12.13
CA ARG A 181 13.26 9.31 -11.89
C ARG A 181 11.95 10.09 -11.74
N TYR A 182 11.03 9.56 -10.95
CA TYR A 182 9.74 10.21 -10.75
C TYR A 182 9.90 11.47 -9.89
N GLU A 183 9.36 12.57 -10.38
CA GLU A 183 9.21 13.84 -9.65
C GLU A 183 7.73 14.23 -9.68
N GLY A 184 7.12 14.42 -8.52
CA GLY A 184 5.70 14.73 -8.40
C GLY A 184 5.13 14.44 -7.01
N PRO A 185 3.80 14.39 -6.86
CA PRO A 185 3.15 14.04 -5.60
C PRO A 185 3.66 12.69 -5.08
N THR A 186 3.85 12.60 -3.78
CA THR A 186 4.43 11.40 -3.16
C THR A 186 3.53 10.83 -2.07
N GLY A 187 3.66 9.52 -1.80
CA GLY A 187 3.02 8.84 -0.69
C GLY A 187 3.90 8.76 0.56
N ILE A 188 3.31 8.28 1.64
CA ILE A 188 3.96 8.16 2.96
C ILE A 188 5.24 7.30 2.92
N THR A 189 5.33 6.32 2.02
CA THR A 189 6.53 5.48 1.84
C THR A 189 7.78 6.31 1.58
N THR A 190 7.71 7.33 0.73
CA THR A 190 8.87 8.19 0.45
C THR A 190 9.29 8.97 1.70
N VAL A 191 8.32 9.48 2.46
CA VAL A 191 8.57 10.22 3.71
C VAL A 191 9.22 9.29 4.75
N LEU A 192 8.69 8.06 4.90
CA LEU A 192 9.22 7.05 5.80
C LEU A 192 10.68 6.68 5.46
N LEU A 193 10.97 6.40 4.19
CA LEU A 193 12.32 6.02 3.78
C LEU A 193 13.31 7.19 3.89
N THR A 194 12.86 8.41 3.63
CA THR A 194 13.70 9.61 3.81
C THR A 194 14.07 9.77 5.28
N ALA A 195 13.10 9.67 6.18
CA ALA A 195 13.32 9.76 7.62
C ALA A 195 14.15 8.58 8.15
N ALA A 196 13.96 7.36 7.62
CA ALA A 196 14.79 6.19 7.95
C ALA A 196 16.27 6.43 7.58
N ARG A 197 16.52 7.02 6.39
CA ARG A 197 17.87 7.38 5.96
C ARG A 197 18.51 8.41 6.91
N GLU A 198 17.78 9.43 7.32
CA GLU A 198 18.25 10.46 8.25
C GLU A 198 18.61 9.89 9.63
N ARG A 199 17.93 8.82 10.04
CA ARG A 199 18.18 8.07 11.28
C ARG A 199 19.24 6.97 11.13
N GLY A 200 19.79 6.76 9.93
CA GLY A 200 20.77 5.71 9.67
C GLY A 200 20.19 4.29 9.62
N LEU A 201 18.85 4.13 9.57
CA LEU A 201 18.22 2.82 9.42
C LEU A 201 18.28 2.37 7.95
N PRO A 202 18.92 1.22 7.64
CA PRO A 202 18.91 0.64 6.32
C PRO A 202 17.47 0.33 5.87
N ALA A 203 17.04 0.96 4.78
CA ALA A 203 15.68 0.79 4.29
C ALA A 203 15.62 0.77 2.76
N PHE A 204 14.61 0.11 2.21
CA PHE A 204 14.32 0.11 0.77
C PHE A 204 12.81 0.04 0.52
N SER A 205 12.40 0.46 -0.66
CA SER A 205 11.04 0.22 -1.16
C SER A 205 11.08 -0.86 -2.22
N LEU A 206 10.00 -1.61 -2.30
CA LEU A 206 9.63 -2.41 -3.45
C LEU A 206 8.24 -2.01 -3.90
N SER A 207 8.10 -1.70 -5.16
CA SER A 207 6.80 -1.40 -5.76
C SER A 207 6.58 -2.22 -7.00
N THR A 208 5.30 -2.49 -7.30
CA THR A 208 4.87 -3.26 -8.44
C THR A 208 3.68 -2.60 -9.13
N SER A 209 3.16 -3.24 -10.18
CA SER A 209 1.98 -2.78 -10.90
C SER A 209 0.82 -3.75 -10.73
N SER A 210 -0.40 -3.20 -10.64
CA SER A 210 -1.66 -3.93 -10.71
C SER A 210 -2.44 -3.49 -11.94
N PRO A 211 -3.19 -4.41 -12.62
CA PRO A 211 -3.98 -4.05 -13.80
C PRO A 211 -4.98 -2.94 -13.52
N SER A 212 -4.99 -1.90 -14.37
CA SER A 212 -5.83 -0.72 -14.19
C SER A 212 -7.34 -1.00 -14.29
N TYR A 213 -7.74 -2.13 -14.85
CA TYR A 213 -9.15 -2.57 -14.95
C TYR A 213 -9.59 -3.45 -13.75
N LEU A 214 -8.70 -3.73 -12.77
CA LEU A 214 -8.99 -4.52 -11.56
C LEU A 214 -8.73 -3.69 -10.30
N THR A 215 -9.27 -2.47 -10.22
CA THR A 215 -8.95 -1.49 -9.17
C THR A 215 -9.33 -1.94 -7.77
N ASP A 216 -10.49 -2.61 -7.64
CA ASP A 216 -11.08 -2.97 -6.34
C ASP A 216 -10.93 -4.45 -5.98
N LEU A 217 -10.15 -5.19 -6.77
CA LEU A 217 -9.88 -6.61 -6.53
C LEU A 217 -8.48 -6.82 -5.95
N PRO A 218 -8.32 -7.71 -4.96
CA PRO A 218 -7.01 -8.12 -4.48
C PRO A 218 -6.16 -8.70 -5.62
N ASN A 219 -4.86 -8.35 -5.60
CA ASN A 219 -3.89 -8.89 -6.54
C ASN A 219 -2.84 -9.75 -5.80
N PRO A 220 -3.16 -11.01 -5.47
CA PRO A 220 -2.26 -11.89 -4.73
C PRO A 220 -0.96 -12.18 -5.50
N ARG A 221 -0.98 -12.15 -6.83
CA ARG A 221 0.22 -12.27 -7.66
C ARG A 221 1.22 -11.13 -7.42
N ALA A 222 0.73 -9.90 -7.28
CA ALA A 222 1.55 -8.75 -6.97
C ALA A 222 2.11 -8.83 -5.53
N SER A 223 1.28 -9.23 -4.56
CA SER A 223 1.71 -9.46 -3.17
C SER A 223 2.79 -10.54 -3.08
N ALA A 224 2.63 -11.67 -3.80
CA ALA A 224 3.62 -12.74 -3.84
C ALA A 224 4.95 -12.29 -4.44
N ALA A 225 4.92 -11.47 -5.51
CA ALA A 225 6.12 -10.93 -6.12
C ALA A 225 6.89 -10.00 -5.16
N LEU A 226 6.18 -9.13 -4.43
CA LEU A 226 6.78 -8.25 -3.42
C LEU A 226 7.43 -9.06 -2.30
N LEU A 227 6.73 -10.05 -1.74
CA LEU A 227 7.24 -10.90 -0.66
C LEU A 227 8.44 -11.74 -1.10
N ARG A 228 8.38 -12.36 -2.27
CA ARG A 228 9.48 -13.17 -2.81
C ARG A 228 10.76 -12.35 -2.91
N MET A 229 10.66 -11.16 -3.50
CA MET A 229 11.81 -10.27 -3.64
C MET A 229 12.31 -9.72 -2.30
N ALA A 230 11.41 -9.35 -1.40
CA ALA A 230 11.79 -8.92 -0.05
C ALA A 230 12.51 -10.04 0.72
N GLY A 231 12.03 -11.28 0.60
CA GLY A 231 12.65 -12.46 1.18
C GLY A 231 14.07 -12.70 0.65
N GLU A 232 14.28 -12.60 -0.66
CA GLU A 232 15.61 -12.72 -1.27
C GLU A 232 16.59 -11.65 -0.78
N ILE A 233 16.13 -10.40 -0.62
CA ILE A 233 16.98 -9.29 -0.14
C ILE A 233 17.24 -9.43 1.37
N GLY A 234 16.20 -9.79 2.13
CA GLY A 234 16.25 -9.96 3.60
C GLY A 234 16.83 -11.29 4.05
N SER A 235 17.10 -12.23 3.12
CA SER A 235 17.52 -13.62 3.42
C SER A 235 16.52 -14.35 4.32
N VAL A 236 15.24 -14.27 3.97
CA VAL A 236 14.11 -14.95 4.62
C VAL A 236 13.27 -15.66 3.57
N THR A 237 12.89 -16.91 3.82
CA THR A 237 11.97 -17.65 2.95
C THR A 237 10.55 -17.58 3.51
N PHE A 238 9.62 -17.06 2.71
CA PHE A 238 8.21 -16.99 3.07
C PHE A 238 7.43 -18.17 2.47
N PRO A 239 6.43 -18.73 3.16
CA PRO A 239 5.55 -19.77 2.62
C PRO A 239 4.50 -19.12 1.70
N LEU A 240 4.76 -19.06 0.39
CA LEU A 240 3.92 -18.35 -0.59
C LEU A 240 3.00 -19.25 -1.40
N SER A 241 2.95 -20.56 -1.14
CA SER A 241 2.16 -21.53 -1.92
C SER A 241 0.68 -21.18 -2.02
N ASP A 242 0.08 -20.73 -0.91
CA ASP A 242 -1.35 -20.41 -0.88
C ASP A 242 -1.64 -19.11 -1.63
N LEU A 243 -0.74 -18.13 -1.52
CA LEU A 243 -0.84 -16.87 -2.25
C LEU A 243 -0.64 -17.07 -3.77
N ASP A 244 0.27 -17.97 -4.16
CA ASP A 244 0.47 -18.38 -5.56
C ASP A 244 -0.79 -19.10 -6.10
N ALA A 245 -1.39 -20.01 -5.32
CA ALA A 245 -2.63 -20.68 -5.68
C ALA A 245 -3.81 -19.69 -5.82
N GLU A 246 -3.97 -18.77 -4.88
CA GLU A 246 -4.98 -17.72 -4.94
C GLU A 246 -4.81 -16.85 -6.19
N SER A 247 -3.57 -16.56 -6.58
CA SER A 247 -3.28 -15.78 -7.79
C SER A 247 -3.79 -16.45 -9.08
N LEU A 248 -3.77 -17.77 -9.12
CA LEU A 248 -4.34 -18.54 -10.25
C LEU A 248 -5.85 -18.49 -10.25
N VAL A 249 -6.48 -18.67 -9.09
CA VAL A 249 -7.94 -18.59 -8.92
C VAL A 249 -8.47 -17.19 -9.34
N VAL A 250 -7.79 -16.13 -8.92
CA VAL A 250 -8.18 -14.77 -9.32
C VAL A 250 -8.05 -14.59 -10.84
N ALA A 251 -6.93 -15.05 -11.44
CA ALA A 251 -6.74 -14.95 -12.88
C ALA A 251 -7.80 -15.71 -13.67
N GLU A 252 -8.16 -16.92 -13.24
CA GLU A 252 -9.21 -17.73 -13.88
C GLU A 252 -10.60 -17.07 -13.79
N ARG A 253 -10.94 -16.46 -12.65
CA ARG A 253 -12.20 -15.71 -12.50
C ARG A 253 -12.27 -14.51 -13.43
N VAL A 254 -11.15 -13.79 -13.61
CA VAL A 254 -11.06 -12.69 -14.56
C VAL A 254 -11.24 -13.19 -16.00
N ASP A 255 -10.59 -14.29 -16.38
CA ASP A 255 -10.75 -14.89 -17.71
C ASP A 255 -12.17 -15.33 -17.97
N GLN A 256 -12.85 -15.95 -16.99
CA GLN A 256 -14.26 -16.34 -17.11
C GLN A 256 -15.16 -15.12 -17.31
N PHE A 257 -14.94 -14.04 -16.53
CA PHE A 257 -15.68 -12.80 -16.70
C PHE A 257 -15.48 -12.18 -18.08
N LEU A 258 -14.26 -12.22 -18.62
CA LEU A 258 -13.93 -11.70 -19.95
C LEU A 258 -14.47 -12.60 -21.08
N ALA A 259 -14.60 -13.91 -20.86
CA ALA A 259 -15.15 -14.84 -21.86
C ALA A 259 -16.59 -14.49 -22.26
N GLU A 260 -17.36 -13.93 -21.35
CA GLU A 260 -18.74 -13.48 -21.60
C GLU A 260 -18.81 -12.08 -22.24
N ARG A 261 -17.66 -11.41 -22.46
CA ARG A 261 -17.56 -10.00 -22.91
C ARG A 261 -16.46 -9.84 -23.97
N PRO A 262 -16.74 -10.22 -25.24
CA PRO A 262 -15.73 -10.27 -26.30
C PRO A 262 -14.97 -8.94 -26.51
N GLU A 263 -15.68 -7.81 -26.46
CA GLU A 263 -15.06 -6.49 -26.65
C GLU A 263 -14.07 -6.14 -25.55
N LEU A 264 -14.42 -6.44 -24.28
CA LEU A 264 -13.51 -6.23 -23.14
C LEU A 264 -12.33 -7.19 -23.21
N ARG A 265 -12.58 -8.44 -23.59
CA ARG A 265 -11.52 -9.45 -23.78
C ARG A 265 -10.50 -9.00 -24.81
N GLU A 266 -10.96 -8.55 -25.98
CA GLU A 266 -10.06 -8.06 -27.03
C GLU A 266 -9.23 -6.86 -26.55
N ALA A 267 -9.82 -5.95 -25.79
CA ALA A 267 -9.10 -4.82 -25.21
C ALA A 267 -8.05 -5.26 -24.18
N VAL A 268 -8.35 -6.24 -23.32
CA VAL A 268 -7.43 -6.79 -22.33
C VAL A 268 -6.32 -7.61 -22.99
N ASP A 269 -6.64 -8.42 -23.99
CA ASP A 269 -5.66 -9.26 -24.72
C ASP A 269 -4.61 -8.43 -25.49
N ARG A 270 -4.89 -7.16 -25.78
CA ARG A 270 -3.92 -6.20 -26.36
C ARG A 270 -2.95 -5.63 -25.32
N LEU A 271 -3.24 -5.80 -24.03
CA LEU A 271 -2.36 -5.27 -22.98
C LEU A 271 -1.06 -6.08 -22.89
N PRO A 272 0.06 -5.43 -22.58
CA PRO A 272 1.34 -6.11 -22.48
C PRO A 272 1.38 -7.10 -21.31
N TYR A 273 1.97 -8.27 -21.54
CA TYR A 273 2.28 -9.27 -20.52
C TYR A 273 3.54 -8.94 -19.71
N THR A 274 4.36 -8.03 -20.22
CA THR A 274 5.47 -7.43 -19.51
C THR A 274 5.18 -5.94 -19.40
N ALA A 275 5.01 -5.44 -18.18
CA ALA A 275 4.93 -4.00 -18.00
C ALA A 275 6.29 -3.41 -18.39
N GLU A 276 6.34 -2.67 -19.49
CA GLU A 276 7.49 -1.81 -19.75
C GLU A 276 7.69 -0.88 -18.54
N PRO A 277 8.96 -0.53 -18.26
CA PRO A 277 9.21 0.50 -17.26
C PRO A 277 8.36 1.71 -17.61
N MET A 278 7.37 2.06 -16.77
CA MET A 278 6.67 3.33 -16.96
C MET A 278 7.74 4.38 -17.18
N ALA A 279 7.81 4.91 -18.40
CA ALA A 279 8.60 6.09 -18.64
C ALA A 279 8.21 7.10 -17.58
N SER A 280 9.19 7.75 -16.98
CA SER A 280 9.05 8.78 -15.94
C SER A 280 8.40 10.06 -16.49
N THR A 281 7.48 9.92 -17.44
CA THR A 281 6.63 11.00 -17.87
C THR A 281 5.53 11.07 -16.81
N PRO A 282 5.44 12.17 -16.04
CA PRO A 282 4.23 12.40 -15.26
C PRO A 282 3.05 12.25 -16.21
N PRO A 283 1.90 11.72 -15.77
CA PRO A 283 0.71 11.76 -16.59
C PRO A 283 0.62 13.21 -17.08
N THR A 284 0.71 13.39 -18.37
CA THR A 284 0.48 14.70 -19.00
C THR A 284 -0.80 15.16 -18.35
N ALA A 285 -0.76 16.29 -17.64
CA ALA A 285 -1.98 16.86 -17.08
C ALA A 285 -3.00 16.78 -18.22
N PRO A 286 -4.21 16.24 -18.00
CA PRO A 286 -5.19 16.13 -19.06
C PRO A 286 -5.18 17.49 -19.75
N GLU A 287 -4.98 17.50 -21.07
CA GLU A 287 -5.09 18.75 -21.82
C GLU A 287 -6.31 19.46 -21.28
N PRO A 288 -6.20 20.74 -20.88
CA PRO A 288 -7.37 21.45 -20.39
C PRO A 288 -8.47 21.19 -21.44
N PRO A 289 -9.64 20.69 -21.03
CA PRO A 289 -10.70 20.39 -21.98
C PRO A 289 -10.88 21.61 -22.86
N ALA A 290 -10.87 21.41 -24.17
CA ALA A 290 -11.08 22.45 -25.14
C ALA A 290 -12.20 23.35 -24.62
N GLU A 291 -11.92 24.60 -24.35
CA GLU A 291 -12.70 25.65 -23.74
C GLU A 291 -13.97 25.15 -23.03
N LEU A 292 -13.95 25.09 -21.70
CA LEU A 292 -15.15 24.81 -20.91
C LEU A 292 -16.27 25.71 -21.44
N PRO A 293 -17.47 25.15 -21.80
CA PRO A 293 -18.58 25.97 -22.21
C PRO A 293 -18.81 27.07 -21.21
N SER A 294 -19.11 28.28 -21.68
CA SER A 294 -19.35 29.41 -20.78
C SER A 294 -20.41 29.06 -19.75
N SER A 295 -20.31 29.61 -18.55
CA SER A 295 -21.30 29.37 -17.49
C SER A 295 -22.74 29.65 -17.96
N ALA A 296 -22.91 30.59 -18.91
CA ALA A 296 -24.18 30.87 -19.55
C ALA A 296 -24.69 29.69 -20.41
N ALA A 297 -23.82 29.05 -21.20
CA ALA A 297 -24.18 27.89 -22.01
C ALA A 297 -24.56 26.67 -21.14
N VAL A 298 -23.83 26.44 -20.03
CA VAL A 298 -24.14 25.38 -19.07
C VAL A 298 -25.49 25.61 -18.39
N LEU A 299 -25.82 26.87 -18.05
CA LEU A 299 -27.11 27.21 -17.46
C LEU A 299 -28.27 27.03 -18.45
N GLU A 300 -28.07 27.37 -19.74
CA GLU A 300 -29.05 27.20 -20.79
C GLU A 300 -29.34 25.72 -21.05
N ASP A 301 -28.32 24.86 -21.11
CA ASP A 301 -28.46 23.41 -21.21
C ASP A 301 -29.17 22.81 -20.01
N LEU A 302 -28.86 23.26 -18.79
CA LEU A 302 -29.51 22.81 -17.57
C LEU A 302 -30.99 23.22 -17.52
N GLU A 303 -31.31 24.46 -17.94
CA GLU A 303 -32.71 24.91 -18.03
C GLU A 303 -33.50 24.13 -19.08
N ALA A 304 -32.90 23.82 -20.24
CA ALA A 304 -33.52 23.00 -21.27
C ALA A 304 -33.81 21.58 -20.76
N PHE A 305 -32.85 20.99 -20.08
CA PHE A 305 -33.01 19.68 -19.42
C PHE A 305 -34.11 19.67 -18.35
N LEU A 306 -34.14 20.67 -17.47
CA LEU A 306 -35.20 20.78 -16.46
C LEU A 306 -36.60 21.03 -17.07
N LYS A 307 -36.70 21.74 -18.20
CA LYS A 307 -37.95 21.90 -18.94
C LYS A 307 -38.43 20.59 -19.57
N SER A 308 -37.52 19.74 -20.08
CA SER A 308 -37.87 18.42 -20.60
C SER A 308 -38.44 17.50 -19.52
N LEU A 309 -37.82 17.45 -18.34
CA LEU A 309 -38.29 16.67 -17.19
C LEU A 309 -39.69 17.11 -16.69
N ARG A 310 -40.03 18.40 -16.80
CA ARG A 310 -41.35 18.91 -16.42
C ARG A 310 -42.46 18.58 -17.44
N ARG A 311 -42.11 18.41 -18.73
CA ARG A 311 -43.06 17.98 -19.76
C ARG A 311 -43.44 16.51 -19.63
N ASP A 312 -42.48 15.65 -19.30
CA ASP A 312 -42.70 14.21 -19.10
C ASP A 312 -43.55 13.90 -17.85
N ASN A 313 -43.59 14.80 -16.87
CA ASN A 313 -44.41 14.67 -15.66
C ASN A 313 -45.82 15.31 -15.78
N SER A 314 -46.14 15.96 -16.90
CA SER A 314 -47.47 16.57 -17.11
C SER A 314 -48.40 15.73 -18.02
N ASP A 315 -47.90 14.64 -18.59
CA ASP A 315 -48.63 13.72 -19.46
C ASP A 315 -48.95 12.36 -18.77
N THR A 316 -48.85 12.30 -17.44
CA THR A 316 -49.29 11.15 -16.61
C THR A 316 -50.34 11.64 -15.62
#